data_a446df57c9e588bb39d41c57257b0ee5
#
_entry.id   a446df57c9e588bb39d41c57257b0ee5
#
_cell.length_a   1.000
_cell.length_b   1.000
_cell.length_c   1.000
_cell.angle_alpha   90.00
_cell.angle_beta   90.00
_cell.angle_gamma   90.00
#
_symmetry.space_group_name_H-M   'P 1'
#
loop_
_entity.id
_entity.type
_entity.pdbx_description
1 polymer ?
#
loop_
_entity_poly.entity_id
_entity_poly.type
_entity_poly.pdbx_seq_one_letter_code
_entity_poly.pdbx_strand_id
1 'polypeptide(L)'
;MTIKAITFDLDDTLWPLKPTLIHAENETYEWLKINAAALTNQFSLADMSEFRFRLFKEDIRFKNQISQVRKETIKAFALRSDYSEREALELSEQAFSVHYQLRQKVNCYEGVEELLSNLSKNHLLGTISNGNADVKQTPIGHHFSFALSAEHINSSKPDSLIFDTALSNIESLLGQRLDPSEIVHVGDDFLCDIVGAKRAQFKAIWLDGHEHKHDCIKKHEFKKENTECRQSEGLSDGLSKKLSEEIVADAIINHIKDLPAALLSLSS
;
A
#
# COMPACT_ATOMS: atom_id res chain seq x y z
N MET A 1 10.53 1.57 -27.68
CA MET A 1 11.26 1.08 -26.49
C MET A 1 10.48 -0.09 -25.89
N THR A 2 11.11 -1.19 -25.48
CA THR A 2 10.35 -2.38 -25.04
C THR A 2 10.29 -2.42 -23.53
N ILE A 3 9.07 -2.45 -22.96
CA ILE A 3 8.86 -2.63 -21.52
C ILE A 3 9.28 -4.05 -21.11
N LYS A 4 10.13 -4.17 -20.13
CA LYS A 4 10.67 -5.44 -19.61
C LYS A 4 9.95 -5.90 -18.35
N ALA A 5 9.58 -4.94 -17.48
CA ALA A 5 8.93 -5.23 -16.23
C ALA A 5 7.78 -4.28 -15.96
N ILE A 6 6.79 -4.77 -15.21
CA ILE A 6 5.66 -3.99 -14.74
C ILE A 6 5.55 -4.18 -13.23
N THR A 7 5.52 -3.08 -12.49
CA THR A 7 5.26 -3.09 -11.05
C THR A 7 3.89 -2.51 -10.77
N PHE A 8 3.21 -3.08 -9.79
CA PHE A 8 1.86 -2.67 -9.40
C PHE A 8 1.84 -2.22 -7.95
N ASP A 9 1.10 -1.16 -7.66
CA ASP A 9 0.50 -1.03 -6.35
C ASP A 9 -0.58 -2.12 -6.16
N LEU A 10 -1.04 -2.31 -4.94
CA LEU A 10 -1.98 -3.37 -4.59
C LEU A 10 -3.37 -2.83 -4.24
N ASP A 11 -3.46 -2.10 -3.15
CA ASP A 11 -4.71 -1.59 -2.58
C ASP A 11 -5.30 -0.47 -3.45
N ASP A 12 -6.58 -0.59 -3.78
CA ASP A 12 -7.30 0.31 -4.71
C ASP A 12 -6.77 0.31 -6.16
N THR A 13 -5.73 -0.51 -6.44
CA THR A 13 -5.21 -0.76 -7.79
C THR A 13 -5.63 -2.13 -8.33
N LEU A 14 -5.41 -3.20 -7.59
CA LEU A 14 -5.78 -4.57 -8.00
C LEU A 14 -7.02 -5.09 -7.27
N TRP A 15 -7.36 -4.53 -6.12
CA TRP A 15 -8.55 -4.83 -5.32
C TRP A 15 -8.94 -3.62 -4.46
N PRO A 16 -10.21 -3.48 -4.03
CA PRO A 16 -10.62 -2.41 -3.14
C PRO A 16 -10.10 -2.66 -1.72
N LEU A 17 -9.36 -1.69 -1.15
CA LEU A 17 -8.82 -1.74 0.20
C LEU A 17 -9.92 -1.79 1.27
N LYS A 18 -10.87 -0.86 1.17
CA LYS A 18 -11.82 -0.55 2.26
C LYS A 18 -12.67 -1.77 2.70
N PRO A 19 -13.27 -2.57 1.81
CA PRO A 19 -14.04 -3.75 2.22
C PRO A 19 -13.19 -4.79 2.95
N THR A 20 -11.98 -5.07 2.43
CA THR A 20 -11.05 -6.05 3.01
C THR A 20 -10.60 -5.61 4.41
N LEU A 21 -10.25 -4.33 4.55
CA LEU A 21 -9.77 -3.80 5.81
C LEU A 21 -10.88 -3.77 6.88
N ILE A 22 -12.09 -3.32 6.52
CA ILE A 22 -13.25 -3.31 7.43
C ILE A 22 -13.58 -4.73 7.89
N HIS A 23 -13.59 -5.69 6.97
CA HIS A 23 -13.83 -7.09 7.33
C HIS A 23 -12.77 -7.61 8.30
N ALA A 24 -11.48 -7.41 8.00
CA ALA A 24 -10.39 -7.85 8.86
C ALA A 24 -10.44 -7.19 10.26
N GLU A 25 -10.79 -5.92 10.35
CA GLU A 25 -10.92 -5.20 11.62
C GLU A 25 -12.09 -5.70 12.46
N ASN A 26 -13.26 -5.88 11.85
CA ASN A 26 -14.45 -6.36 12.55
C ASN A 26 -14.25 -7.78 13.09
N GLU A 27 -13.77 -8.70 12.25
CA GLU A 27 -13.53 -10.10 12.66
C GLU A 27 -12.44 -10.20 13.74
N THR A 28 -11.39 -9.36 13.66
CA THR A 28 -10.37 -9.28 14.72
C THR A 28 -10.99 -8.81 16.04
N TYR A 29 -11.88 -7.83 15.99
CA TYR A 29 -12.56 -7.33 17.18
C TYR A 29 -13.55 -8.36 17.75
N GLU A 30 -14.28 -9.10 16.92
CA GLU A 30 -15.11 -10.23 17.37
C GLU A 30 -14.25 -11.35 18.01
N TRP A 31 -13.08 -11.62 17.46
CA TRP A 31 -12.13 -12.54 18.10
C TRP A 31 -11.67 -12.01 19.47
N LEU A 32 -11.40 -10.71 19.60
CA LEU A 32 -11.06 -10.09 20.89
C LEU A 32 -12.20 -10.18 21.90
N LYS A 33 -13.47 -10.06 21.50
CA LYS A 33 -14.62 -10.26 22.40
C LYS A 33 -14.62 -11.64 23.06
N ILE A 34 -14.18 -12.64 22.35
CA ILE A 34 -14.15 -14.03 22.84
C ILE A 34 -12.91 -14.25 23.72
N ASN A 35 -11.75 -13.74 23.30
CA ASN A 35 -10.45 -14.08 23.89
C ASN A 35 -9.93 -13.03 24.90
N ALA A 36 -10.51 -11.83 24.88
CA ALA A 36 -10.10 -10.69 25.70
C ALA A 36 -11.29 -9.84 26.15
N ALA A 37 -12.33 -10.46 26.72
CA ALA A 37 -13.58 -9.80 27.13
C ALA A 37 -13.33 -8.61 28.09
N ALA A 38 -12.33 -8.67 28.98
CA ALA A 38 -12.00 -7.57 29.87
C ALA A 38 -11.60 -6.29 29.10
N LEU A 39 -10.92 -6.44 27.95
CA LEU A 39 -10.57 -5.35 27.06
C LEU A 39 -11.80 -4.79 26.32
N THR A 40 -12.57 -5.67 25.69
CA THR A 40 -13.69 -5.25 24.82
C THR A 40 -14.93 -4.78 25.58
N ASN A 41 -15.05 -5.11 26.87
CA ASN A 41 -16.07 -4.55 27.77
C ASN A 41 -15.76 -3.08 28.15
N GLN A 42 -14.50 -2.66 28.04
CA GLN A 42 -14.07 -1.30 28.40
C GLN A 42 -13.88 -0.41 27.18
N PHE A 43 -13.44 -0.99 26.06
CA PHE A 43 -13.03 -0.23 24.86
C PHE A 43 -13.67 -0.76 23.60
N SER A 44 -14.17 0.14 22.78
CA SER A 44 -14.76 -0.15 21.48
C SER A 44 -13.69 -0.26 20.37
N LEU A 45 -14.09 -0.83 19.23
CA LEU A 45 -13.26 -0.80 18.01
C LEU A 45 -12.91 0.63 17.58
N ALA A 46 -13.82 1.58 17.79
CA ALA A 46 -13.60 2.99 17.45
C ALA A 46 -12.48 3.60 18.32
N ASP A 47 -12.49 3.33 19.64
CA ASP A 47 -11.44 3.80 20.55
C ASP A 47 -10.06 3.28 20.15
N MET A 48 -9.99 1.98 19.78
CA MET A 48 -8.75 1.36 19.30
C MET A 48 -8.30 1.95 17.97
N SER A 49 -9.23 2.24 17.06
CA SER A 49 -8.93 2.82 15.76
C SER A 49 -8.42 4.25 15.86
N GLU A 50 -9.02 5.07 16.73
CA GLU A 50 -8.56 6.43 17.00
C GLU A 50 -7.16 6.44 17.62
N PHE A 51 -6.92 5.59 18.61
CA PHE A 51 -5.60 5.46 19.24
C PHE A 51 -4.54 5.03 18.23
N ARG A 52 -4.85 4.03 17.38
CA ARG A 52 -3.95 3.56 16.31
C ARG A 52 -3.59 4.67 15.34
N PHE A 53 -4.58 5.47 14.93
CA PHE A 53 -4.36 6.60 14.03
C PHE A 53 -3.41 7.63 14.65
N ARG A 54 -3.63 8.00 15.92
CA ARG A 54 -2.73 8.92 16.65
C ARG A 54 -1.32 8.35 16.77
N LEU A 55 -1.19 7.08 17.18
CA LEU A 55 0.10 6.42 17.33
C LEU A 55 0.90 6.42 16.02
N PHE A 56 0.22 6.10 14.91
CA PHE A 56 0.85 6.11 13.58
C PHE A 56 1.27 7.52 13.13
N LYS A 57 0.49 8.54 13.47
CA LYS A 57 0.76 9.92 13.07
C LYS A 57 1.85 10.58 13.91
N GLU A 58 1.86 10.33 15.20
CA GLU A 58 2.66 11.10 16.16
C GLU A 58 4.00 10.44 16.50
N ASP A 59 4.14 9.13 16.35
CA ASP A 59 5.34 8.41 16.74
C ASP A 59 6.17 7.97 15.53
N ILE A 60 7.29 8.65 15.32
CA ILE A 60 8.21 8.41 14.19
C ILE A 60 8.71 6.95 14.14
N ARG A 61 8.73 6.22 15.25
CA ARG A 61 9.14 4.80 15.29
C ARG A 61 8.24 3.92 14.45
N PHE A 62 7.00 4.36 14.22
CA PHE A 62 6.00 3.61 13.46
C PHE A 62 5.87 4.09 12.00
N LYS A 63 6.72 5.02 11.57
CA LYS A 63 6.79 5.36 10.15
C LYS A 63 7.06 4.06 9.36
N ASN A 64 6.20 3.77 8.39
CA ASN A 64 6.26 2.55 7.57
C ASN A 64 6.03 1.21 8.34
N GLN A 65 5.54 1.23 9.58
CA GLN A 65 5.39 0.04 10.44
C GLN A 65 3.91 -0.22 10.81
N ILE A 66 3.03 -0.35 9.80
CA ILE A 66 1.57 -0.46 9.98
C ILE A 66 1.20 -1.68 10.85
N SER A 67 1.87 -2.81 10.65
CA SER A 67 1.65 -4.03 11.44
C SER A 67 2.03 -3.83 12.90
N GLN A 68 3.15 -3.17 13.15
CA GLN A 68 3.62 -2.90 14.53
C GLN A 68 2.67 -1.93 15.24
N VAL A 69 2.20 -0.88 14.58
CA VAL A 69 1.19 0.04 15.14
C VAL A 69 -0.05 -0.70 15.61
N ARG A 70 -0.52 -1.68 14.83
CA ARG A 70 -1.68 -2.49 15.19
C ARG A 70 -1.43 -3.35 16.42
N LYS A 71 -0.28 -4.02 16.49
CA LYS A 71 0.14 -4.81 17.66
C LYS A 71 0.24 -3.95 18.91
N GLU A 72 0.94 -2.81 18.83
CA GLU A 72 1.08 -1.88 19.94
C GLU A 72 -0.27 -1.31 20.41
N THR A 73 -1.20 -1.07 19.49
CA THR A 73 -2.56 -0.68 19.86
C THR A 73 -3.21 -1.74 20.75
N ILE A 74 -3.26 -2.99 20.30
CA ILE A 74 -3.88 -4.08 21.06
C ILE A 74 -3.19 -4.26 22.41
N LYS A 75 -1.86 -4.27 22.44
CA LYS A 75 -1.06 -4.35 23.66
C LYS A 75 -1.40 -3.23 24.65
N ALA A 76 -1.46 -1.99 24.17
CA ALA A 76 -1.74 -0.83 25.01
C ALA A 76 -3.15 -0.89 25.65
N PHE A 77 -4.15 -1.39 24.91
CA PHE A 77 -5.50 -1.56 25.45
C PHE A 77 -5.62 -2.76 26.39
N ALA A 78 -4.89 -3.84 26.12
CA ALA A 78 -4.81 -4.98 27.05
C ALA A 78 -4.22 -4.57 28.42
N LEU A 79 -3.10 -3.84 28.41
CA LEU A 79 -2.49 -3.31 29.65
C LEU A 79 -3.45 -2.39 30.44
N ARG A 80 -4.28 -1.59 29.75
CA ARG A 80 -5.30 -0.76 30.39
C ARG A 80 -6.48 -1.56 30.94
N SER A 81 -6.59 -2.83 30.57
CA SER A 81 -7.63 -3.76 31.00
C SER A 81 -7.10 -4.81 31.98
N ASP A 82 -6.05 -4.45 32.73
CA ASP A 82 -5.43 -5.24 33.80
C ASP A 82 -4.76 -6.56 33.36
N TYR A 83 -4.47 -6.73 32.05
CA TYR A 83 -3.59 -7.82 31.59
C TYR A 83 -2.14 -7.53 31.98
N SER A 84 -1.40 -8.56 32.35
CA SER A 84 0.05 -8.45 32.54
C SER A 84 0.77 -8.14 31.21
N GLU A 85 2.01 -7.63 31.29
CA GLU A 85 2.84 -7.36 30.11
C GLU A 85 2.97 -8.58 29.19
N ARG A 86 3.13 -9.77 29.75
CA ARG A 86 3.24 -11.01 28.98
C ARG A 86 1.93 -11.35 28.28
N GLU A 87 0.81 -11.31 28.99
CA GLU A 87 -0.50 -11.59 28.42
C GLU A 87 -0.88 -10.58 27.34
N ALA A 88 -0.59 -9.28 27.56
CA ALA A 88 -0.84 -8.23 26.60
C ALA A 88 -0.01 -8.42 25.33
N LEU A 89 1.24 -8.85 25.44
CA LEU A 89 2.08 -9.17 24.29
C LEU A 89 1.55 -10.38 23.53
N GLU A 90 1.28 -11.49 24.21
CA GLU A 90 0.73 -12.72 23.60
C GLU A 90 -0.61 -12.43 22.91
N LEU A 91 -1.51 -11.67 23.54
CA LEU A 91 -2.79 -11.27 22.97
C LEU A 91 -2.62 -10.44 21.70
N SER A 92 -1.68 -9.47 21.72
CA SER A 92 -1.43 -8.62 20.57
C SER A 92 -0.94 -9.40 19.35
N GLU A 93 -0.05 -10.37 19.54
CA GLU A 93 0.45 -11.23 18.46
C GLU A 93 -0.65 -12.15 17.92
N GLN A 94 -1.46 -12.74 18.79
CA GLN A 94 -2.56 -13.62 18.35
C GLN A 94 -3.64 -12.84 17.57
N ALA A 95 -4.09 -11.70 18.11
CA ALA A 95 -5.07 -10.86 17.43
C ALA A 95 -4.53 -10.29 16.11
N PHE A 96 -3.27 -9.91 16.07
CA PHE A 96 -2.63 -9.48 14.84
C PHE A 96 -2.56 -10.62 13.80
N SER A 97 -2.27 -11.85 14.23
CA SER A 97 -2.28 -13.02 13.33
C SER A 97 -3.64 -13.22 12.67
N VAL A 98 -4.74 -13.09 13.45
CA VAL A 98 -6.11 -13.15 12.91
C VAL A 98 -6.33 -12.06 11.87
N HIS A 99 -6.00 -10.80 12.22
CA HIS A 99 -6.12 -9.67 11.31
C HIS A 99 -5.32 -9.88 10.03
N TYR A 100 -4.07 -10.30 10.15
CA TYR A 100 -3.16 -10.47 9.02
C TYR A 100 -3.65 -11.55 8.04
N GLN A 101 -4.15 -12.68 8.55
CA GLN A 101 -4.75 -13.72 7.70
C GLN A 101 -5.98 -13.23 6.93
N LEU A 102 -6.82 -12.42 7.58
CA LEU A 102 -8.01 -11.86 6.94
C LEU A 102 -7.65 -10.78 5.91
N ARG A 103 -6.58 -10.03 6.16
CA ARG A 103 -6.06 -8.99 5.27
C ARG A 103 -5.64 -9.54 3.90
N GLN A 104 -5.29 -10.83 3.81
CA GLN A 104 -4.93 -11.49 2.56
C GLN A 104 -6.14 -12.01 1.77
N LYS A 105 -7.34 -12.01 2.36
CA LYS A 105 -8.59 -12.44 1.69
C LYS A 105 -9.16 -11.31 0.85
N VAL A 106 -8.49 -11.02 -0.26
CA VAL A 106 -8.85 -9.95 -1.17
C VAL A 106 -9.79 -10.42 -2.27
N ASN A 107 -10.69 -9.54 -2.70
CA ASN A 107 -11.51 -9.74 -3.90
C ASN A 107 -10.99 -8.78 -4.98
N CYS A 108 -10.24 -9.32 -5.94
CA CYS A 108 -9.69 -8.53 -7.03
C CYS A 108 -10.78 -7.87 -7.89
N TYR A 109 -10.45 -6.74 -8.51
CA TYR A 109 -11.31 -6.17 -9.53
C TYR A 109 -11.50 -7.14 -10.70
N GLU A 110 -12.62 -6.98 -11.40
CA GLU A 110 -12.95 -7.82 -12.55
C GLU A 110 -11.85 -7.79 -13.61
N GLY A 111 -11.43 -8.96 -14.09
CA GLY A 111 -10.43 -9.13 -15.13
C GLY A 111 -8.97 -9.05 -14.68
N VAL A 112 -8.67 -8.76 -13.40
CA VAL A 112 -7.29 -8.66 -12.89
C VAL A 112 -6.54 -9.98 -13.07
N GLU A 113 -7.14 -11.11 -12.75
CA GLU A 113 -6.50 -12.43 -12.88
C GLU A 113 -6.09 -12.72 -14.33
N GLU A 114 -7.02 -12.52 -15.27
CA GLU A 114 -6.74 -12.72 -16.70
C GLU A 114 -5.68 -11.75 -17.21
N LEU A 115 -5.75 -10.49 -16.81
CA LEU A 115 -4.79 -9.45 -17.15
C LEU A 115 -3.37 -9.86 -16.72
N LEU A 116 -3.19 -10.20 -15.44
CA LEU A 116 -1.88 -10.60 -14.89
C LEU A 116 -1.36 -11.88 -15.56
N SER A 117 -2.23 -12.85 -15.80
CA SER A 117 -1.88 -14.07 -16.54
C SER A 117 -1.37 -13.78 -17.95
N ASN A 118 -1.95 -12.79 -18.65
CA ASN A 118 -1.50 -12.40 -19.97
C ASN A 118 -0.21 -11.59 -19.94
N LEU A 119 -0.07 -10.66 -19.01
CA LEU A 119 1.12 -9.81 -18.89
C LEU A 119 2.36 -10.61 -18.47
N SER A 120 2.21 -11.58 -17.58
CA SER A 120 3.32 -12.43 -17.08
C SER A 120 3.98 -13.28 -18.16
N LYS A 121 3.34 -13.47 -19.32
CA LYS A 121 3.93 -14.20 -20.46
C LYS A 121 5.09 -13.43 -21.12
N ASN A 122 5.07 -12.09 -21.05
CA ASN A 122 6.01 -11.23 -21.77
C ASN A 122 6.76 -10.24 -20.89
N HIS A 123 6.33 -10.06 -19.66
CA HIS A 123 6.90 -9.08 -18.72
C HIS A 123 7.16 -9.73 -17.37
N LEU A 124 8.23 -9.32 -16.71
CA LEU A 124 8.43 -9.61 -15.30
C LEU A 124 7.45 -8.76 -14.48
N LEU A 125 6.65 -9.40 -13.63
CA LEU A 125 5.70 -8.69 -12.77
C LEU A 125 6.21 -8.62 -11.33
N GLY A 126 6.06 -7.46 -10.70
CA GLY A 126 6.37 -7.23 -9.29
C GLY A 126 5.33 -6.33 -8.62
N THR A 127 5.40 -6.21 -7.30
CA THR A 127 4.55 -5.29 -6.54
C THR A 127 5.37 -4.35 -5.68
N ILE A 128 4.87 -3.11 -5.50
CA ILE A 128 5.42 -2.08 -4.61
C ILE A 128 4.25 -1.48 -3.85
N SER A 129 4.10 -1.81 -2.55
CA SER A 129 2.96 -1.37 -1.75
C SER A 129 3.38 -0.65 -0.46
N ASN A 130 2.61 0.39 -0.11
CA ASN A 130 2.71 1.05 1.19
C ASN A 130 1.90 0.31 2.28
N GLY A 131 1.04 -0.62 1.87
CA GLY A 131 0.26 -1.46 2.77
C GLY A 131 1.03 -2.68 3.29
N ASN A 132 0.34 -3.48 4.12
CA ASN A 132 0.89 -4.70 4.71
C ASN A 132 0.25 -5.99 4.15
N ALA A 133 -0.40 -5.92 2.98
CA ALA A 133 -0.83 -7.13 2.30
C ALA A 133 0.38 -7.90 1.77
N ASP A 134 0.43 -9.18 2.06
CA ASP A 134 1.37 -10.09 1.43
C ASP A 134 0.73 -10.69 0.17
N VAL A 135 1.04 -10.11 -0.97
CA VAL A 135 0.46 -10.55 -2.24
C VAL A 135 0.70 -12.03 -2.52
N LYS A 136 1.78 -12.61 -2.00
CA LYS A 136 2.09 -14.03 -2.16
C LYS A 136 1.07 -14.95 -1.49
N GLN A 137 0.33 -14.45 -0.51
CA GLN A 137 -0.75 -15.15 0.18
C GLN A 137 -2.14 -14.87 -0.41
N THR A 138 -2.21 -14.05 -1.46
CA THR A 138 -3.46 -13.75 -2.17
C THR A 138 -3.66 -14.69 -3.37
N PRO A 139 -4.89 -14.78 -3.93
CA PRO A 139 -5.16 -15.62 -5.10
C PRO A 139 -4.26 -15.32 -6.30
N ILE A 140 -3.87 -14.06 -6.49
CA ILE A 140 -3.07 -13.60 -7.64
C ILE A 140 -1.55 -13.60 -7.38
N GLY A 141 -1.10 -14.03 -6.21
CA GLY A 141 0.30 -13.95 -5.77
C GLY A 141 1.28 -14.73 -6.65
N HIS A 142 0.80 -15.76 -7.34
CA HIS A 142 1.62 -16.61 -8.21
C HIS A 142 2.07 -15.91 -9.51
N HIS A 143 1.45 -14.80 -9.91
CA HIS A 143 1.86 -14.01 -11.08
C HIS A 143 3.10 -13.13 -10.83
N PHE A 144 3.41 -12.82 -9.58
CA PHE A 144 4.47 -11.88 -9.25
C PHE A 144 5.78 -12.57 -8.95
N SER A 145 6.88 -12.10 -9.55
CA SER A 145 8.23 -12.60 -9.30
C SER A 145 8.80 -12.09 -7.98
N PHE A 146 8.44 -10.86 -7.59
CA PHE A 146 8.82 -10.26 -6.31
C PHE A 146 7.71 -9.36 -5.74
N ALA A 147 7.80 -9.09 -4.45
CA ALA A 147 6.90 -8.19 -3.76
C ALA A 147 7.68 -7.33 -2.77
N LEU A 148 7.50 -6.02 -2.83
CA LEU A 148 8.07 -5.05 -1.89
C LEU A 148 6.95 -4.39 -1.09
N SER A 149 7.14 -4.30 0.22
CA SER A 149 6.28 -3.52 1.09
C SER A 149 7.08 -2.48 1.86
N ALA A 150 6.45 -1.36 2.22
CA ALA A 150 7.07 -0.31 2.98
C ALA A 150 7.66 -0.81 4.31
N GLU A 151 7.01 -1.77 4.96
CA GLU A 151 7.50 -2.36 6.22
C GLU A 151 8.82 -3.11 6.04
N HIS A 152 8.94 -3.93 4.99
CA HIS A 152 10.13 -4.74 4.75
C HIS A 152 11.33 -3.89 4.34
N ILE A 153 11.11 -2.84 3.55
CA ILE A 153 12.18 -1.94 3.06
C ILE A 153 12.46 -0.82 4.05
N ASN A 154 11.55 -0.58 5.01
CA ASN A 154 11.51 0.60 5.88
C ASN A 154 11.54 1.92 5.09
N SER A 155 10.93 1.92 3.92
CA SER A 155 10.78 3.05 3.01
C SER A 155 9.48 2.91 2.24
N SER A 156 8.70 3.98 2.15
CA SER A 156 7.38 4.01 1.49
C SER A 156 7.41 4.87 0.24
N LYS A 157 6.61 4.53 -0.77
CA LYS A 157 6.33 5.43 -1.89
C LYS A 157 5.85 6.79 -1.36
N PRO A 158 6.31 7.92 -1.85
CA PRO A 158 7.11 8.15 -3.07
C PRO A 158 8.64 8.20 -2.85
N ASP A 159 9.19 7.69 -1.74
CA ASP A 159 10.64 7.68 -1.51
C ASP A 159 11.36 6.86 -2.58
N SER A 160 12.55 7.30 -3.02
CA SER A 160 13.30 6.64 -4.09
C SER A 160 13.75 5.23 -3.70
N LEU A 161 14.12 5.00 -2.43
CA LEU A 161 14.70 3.74 -1.98
C LEU A 161 13.86 2.52 -2.33
N ILE A 162 12.52 2.59 -2.21
CA ILE A 162 11.66 1.44 -2.53
C ILE A 162 11.64 1.17 -4.04
N PHE A 163 11.72 2.20 -4.90
CA PHE A 163 11.80 2.06 -6.35
C PHE A 163 13.19 1.59 -6.79
N ASP A 164 14.27 2.10 -6.18
CA ASP A 164 15.65 1.67 -6.43
C ASP A 164 15.82 0.19 -6.06
N THR A 165 15.18 -0.24 -4.96
CA THR A 165 15.14 -1.66 -4.57
C THR A 165 14.37 -2.49 -5.60
N ALA A 166 13.26 -1.99 -6.15
CA ALA A 166 12.50 -2.66 -7.20
C ALA A 166 13.35 -2.82 -8.46
N LEU A 167 14.05 -1.77 -8.90
CA LEU A 167 14.97 -1.83 -10.05
C LEU A 167 16.05 -2.91 -9.84
N SER A 168 16.69 -2.91 -8.67
CA SER A 168 17.73 -3.89 -8.34
C SER A 168 17.21 -5.34 -8.36
N ASN A 169 15.99 -5.56 -7.85
CA ASN A 169 15.36 -6.89 -7.90
C ASN A 169 15.05 -7.32 -9.34
N ILE A 170 14.52 -6.40 -10.15
CA ILE A 170 14.20 -6.68 -11.56
C ILE A 170 15.48 -7.01 -12.34
N GLU A 171 16.53 -6.21 -12.20
CA GLU A 171 17.83 -6.46 -12.86
C GLU A 171 18.41 -7.81 -12.45
N SER A 172 18.35 -8.14 -11.16
CA SER A 172 18.82 -9.43 -10.64
C SER A 172 18.04 -10.60 -11.23
N LEU A 173 16.72 -10.50 -11.32
CA LEU A 173 15.85 -11.56 -11.86
C LEU A 173 16.02 -11.74 -13.37
N LEU A 174 16.26 -10.65 -14.10
CA LEU A 174 16.48 -10.69 -15.56
C LEU A 174 17.94 -10.97 -15.93
N GLY A 175 18.88 -10.87 -14.98
CA GLY A 175 20.32 -11.07 -15.21
C GLY A 175 20.96 -10.00 -16.09
N GLN A 176 20.37 -8.80 -16.17
CA GLN A 176 20.87 -7.69 -17.00
C GLN A 176 20.55 -6.33 -16.37
N ARG A 177 21.36 -5.32 -16.72
CA ARG A 177 21.06 -3.92 -16.39
C ARG A 177 19.93 -3.39 -17.28
N LEU A 178 19.09 -2.54 -16.71
CA LEU A 178 17.99 -1.92 -17.41
C LEU A 178 18.10 -0.39 -17.38
N ASP A 179 17.58 0.24 -18.43
CA ASP A 179 17.17 1.63 -18.33
C ASP A 179 15.87 1.68 -17.49
N PRO A 180 15.80 2.52 -16.46
CA PRO A 180 14.58 2.61 -15.65
C PRO A 180 13.28 2.84 -16.47
N SER A 181 13.38 3.48 -17.63
CA SER A 181 12.25 3.67 -18.56
C SER A 181 11.75 2.39 -19.27
N GLU A 182 12.46 1.26 -19.11
CA GLU A 182 11.99 -0.08 -19.51
C GLU A 182 11.05 -0.71 -18.48
N ILE A 183 10.81 -0.01 -17.34
CA ILE A 183 9.91 -0.43 -16.26
C ILE A 183 8.72 0.50 -16.22
N VAL A 184 7.53 -0.07 -16.05
CA VAL A 184 6.28 0.67 -15.84
C VAL A 184 5.78 0.41 -14.42
N HIS A 185 5.43 1.47 -13.68
CA HIS A 185 4.67 1.34 -12.43
C HIS A 185 3.20 1.73 -12.68
N VAL A 186 2.30 0.93 -12.12
CA VAL A 186 0.84 1.12 -12.22
C VAL A 186 0.28 1.29 -10.82
N GLY A 187 -0.44 2.37 -10.57
CA GLY A 187 -1.05 2.63 -9.27
C GLY A 187 -2.12 3.71 -9.31
N ASP A 188 -2.86 3.88 -8.22
CA ASP A 188 -4.00 4.79 -8.09
C ASP A 188 -3.67 6.10 -7.35
N ASP A 189 -2.67 6.11 -6.47
CA ASP A 189 -2.26 7.33 -5.74
C ASP A 189 -1.26 8.15 -6.56
N PHE A 190 -1.70 9.34 -7.00
CA PHE A 190 -0.86 10.21 -7.83
C PHE A 190 0.48 10.56 -7.17
N LEU A 191 0.50 10.85 -5.86
CA LEU A 191 1.74 11.23 -5.18
C LEU A 191 2.64 10.01 -4.93
N CYS A 192 2.08 8.94 -4.40
CA CYS A 192 2.86 7.75 -4.06
C CYS A 192 3.35 7.02 -5.30
N ASP A 193 2.44 6.74 -6.24
CA ASP A 193 2.74 5.88 -7.38
C ASP A 193 3.33 6.67 -8.56
N ILE A 194 2.65 7.75 -8.97
CA ILE A 194 3.04 8.43 -10.19
C ILE A 194 4.27 9.31 -9.96
N VAL A 195 4.21 10.19 -8.95
CA VAL A 195 5.35 11.06 -8.64
C VAL A 195 6.55 10.22 -8.19
N GLY A 196 6.36 9.17 -7.40
CA GLY A 196 7.40 8.27 -6.96
C GLY A 196 8.09 7.55 -8.11
N ALA A 197 7.33 6.90 -8.99
CA ALA A 197 7.84 6.20 -10.17
C ALA A 197 8.57 7.14 -11.13
N LYS A 198 8.01 8.32 -11.41
CA LYS A 198 8.64 9.31 -12.30
C LYS A 198 9.95 9.85 -11.74
N ARG A 199 10.06 10.04 -10.42
CA ARG A 199 11.34 10.41 -9.77
C ARG A 199 12.39 9.31 -9.91
N ALA A 200 11.98 8.05 -9.87
CA ALA A 200 12.83 6.89 -10.13
C ALA A 200 13.09 6.65 -11.63
N GLN A 201 12.62 7.54 -12.50
CA GLN A 201 12.71 7.46 -13.97
C GLN A 201 11.96 6.27 -14.59
N PHE A 202 11.08 5.63 -13.84
CA PHE A 202 10.15 4.64 -14.39
C PHE A 202 9.10 5.34 -15.23
N LYS A 203 8.51 4.62 -16.18
CA LYS A 203 7.23 5.01 -16.75
C LYS A 203 6.13 4.78 -15.72
N ALA A 204 5.10 5.61 -15.75
CA ALA A 204 4.01 5.56 -14.79
C ALA A 204 2.65 5.59 -15.50
N ILE A 205 1.79 4.63 -15.15
CA ILE A 205 0.40 4.59 -15.59
C ILE A 205 -0.49 4.84 -14.39
N TRP A 206 -1.28 5.91 -14.45
CA TRP A 206 -2.20 6.27 -13.39
C TRP A 206 -3.56 5.62 -13.60
N LEU A 207 -4.00 4.82 -12.62
CA LEU A 207 -5.36 4.29 -12.56
C LEU A 207 -6.26 5.31 -11.86
N ASP A 208 -6.87 6.20 -12.66
CA ASP A 208 -7.76 7.26 -12.17
C ASP A 208 -9.22 6.77 -12.15
N GLY A 209 -9.53 5.82 -11.24
CA GLY A 209 -10.86 5.25 -11.08
C GLY A 209 -11.90 6.26 -10.58
N HIS A 210 -12.84 6.64 -11.42
CA HIS A 210 -13.86 7.65 -11.12
C HIS A 210 -14.82 7.32 -9.96
N GLU A 211 -14.93 6.05 -9.55
CA GLU A 211 -15.84 5.65 -8.45
C GLU A 211 -15.40 6.14 -7.07
N HIS A 212 -14.12 6.51 -6.91
CA HIS A 212 -13.58 7.04 -5.65
C HIS A 212 -13.36 8.56 -5.64
N LYS A 213 -13.62 9.28 -6.74
CA LYS A 213 -13.36 10.74 -6.83
C LYS A 213 -14.21 11.61 -5.89
N HIS A 214 -15.39 11.17 -5.50
CA HIS A 214 -16.18 11.93 -4.52
C HIS A 214 -15.55 11.96 -3.12
N ASP A 215 -14.71 10.96 -2.77
CA ASP A 215 -13.94 10.98 -1.53
C ASP A 215 -12.56 11.64 -1.70
N CYS A 216 -11.98 11.64 -2.91
CA CYS A 216 -10.66 12.24 -3.17
C CYS A 216 -10.71 13.78 -3.23
N ILE A 217 -11.80 14.39 -3.68
CA ILE A 217 -11.99 15.85 -3.58
C ILE A 217 -12.08 16.25 -2.09
N LYS A 218 -12.75 15.46 -1.28
CA LYS A 218 -12.72 15.61 0.19
C LYS A 218 -11.35 15.25 0.80
N LYS A 219 -10.60 14.30 0.23
CA LYS A 219 -9.21 14.02 0.63
C LYS A 219 -8.28 15.17 0.28
N HIS A 220 -8.50 15.93 -0.79
CA HIS A 220 -7.75 17.17 -1.04
C HIS A 220 -8.10 18.29 -0.07
N GLU A 221 -9.35 18.40 0.40
CA GLU A 221 -9.72 19.29 1.50
C GLU A 221 -9.25 18.73 2.85
N PHE A 222 -9.32 17.43 3.09
CA PHE A 222 -8.72 16.76 4.25
C PHE A 222 -7.19 16.82 4.24
N LYS A 223 -6.55 16.83 3.05
CA LYS A 223 -5.09 17.06 2.91
C LYS A 223 -4.69 18.51 3.18
N LYS A 224 -5.59 19.48 3.14
CA LYS A 224 -5.28 20.84 3.64
C LYS A 224 -5.13 20.90 5.16
N GLU A 225 -5.82 20.05 5.90
CA GLU A 225 -5.64 19.91 7.36
C GLU A 225 -4.52 18.92 7.73
N ASN A 226 -4.17 17.96 6.85
CA ASN A 226 -3.10 16.97 7.06
C ASN A 226 -1.77 17.33 6.37
N THR A 227 -1.50 18.60 6.13
CA THR A 227 -0.23 19.11 5.57
C THR A 227 0.98 18.88 6.50
N GLU A 228 0.75 18.36 7.70
CA GLU A 228 1.81 18.09 8.69
C GLU A 228 2.60 16.78 8.47
N CYS A 229 2.15 15.87 7.58
CA CYS A 229 2.97 14.71 7.19
C CYS A 229 4.16 15.10 6.29
N ARG A 230 4.26 16.39 5.91
CA ARG A 230 5.32 16.98 5.06
C ARG A 230 6.47 17.62 5.83
N GLN A 231 6.48 17.59 7.15
CA GLN A 231 7.50 18.34 7.94
C GLN A 231 8.78 17.55 8.22
N SER A 232 8.98 16.34 7.70
CA SER A 232 10.26 15.65 7.85
C SER A 232 11.29 15.92 6.75
N GLU A 233 10.90 16.60 5.66
CA GLU A 233 11.86 17.11 4.67
C GLU A 233 11.61 18.60 4.49
N GLY A 234 12.61 19.44 4.82
CA GLY A 234 12.56 20.90 4.81
C GLY A 234 12.38 21.53 3.43
N LEU A 235 11.44 21.05 2.63
CA LEU A 235 11.03 21.61 1.34
C LEU A 235 9.83 22.52 1.56
N SER A 236 9.98 23.82 1.24
CA SER A 236 8.92 24.82 1.32
C SER A 236 7.71 24.42 0.45
N ASP A 237 6.48 24.70 0.93
CA ASP A 237 5.19 24.40 0.24
C ASP A 237 5.16 24.86 -1.23
N GLY A 238 5.87 25.91 -1.59
CA GLY A 238 5.97 26.39 -2.96
C GLY A 238 6.75 25.47 -3.91
N LEU A 239 7.75 24.74 -3.40
CA LEU A 239 8.55 23.82 -4.21
C LEU A 239 7.80 22.50 -4.46
N SER A 240 7.07 22.01 -3.46
CA SER A 240 6.24 20.80 -3.58
C SER A 240 5.11 20.99 -4.59
N LYS A 241 4.47 22.17 -4.60
CA LYS A 241 3.40 22.51 -5.54
C LYS A 241 3.94 22.69 -6.97
N LYS A 242 5.11 23.30 -7.12
CA LYS A 242 5.77 23.51 -8.42
C LYS A 242 6.28 22.21 -9.04
N LEU A 243 6.78 21.26 -8.22
CA LEU A 243 7.20 19.92 -8.68
C LEU A 243 6.03 19.02 -9.11
N SER A 244 4.85 19.18 -8.50
CA SER A 244 3.65 18.42 -8.92
C SER A 244 3.01 18.97 -10.20
N GLU A 245 3.27 20.22 -10.58
CA GLU A 245 2.77 20.82 -11.82
C GLU A 245 3.55 20.39 -13.07
N GLU A 246 4.78 19.84 -12.92
CA GLU A 246 5.62 19.38 -14.03
C GLU A 246 5.62 17.83 -14.23
N ILE A 247 5.16 17.05 -13.23
CA ILE A 247 5.15 15.60 -13.32
C ILE A 247 3.80 15.13 -13.85
N VAL A 248 3.84 14.45 -15.00
CA VAL A 248 2.67 13.88 -15.67
C VAL A 248 2.85 12.36 -15.81
N ALA A 249 1.77 11.61 -15.60
CA ALA A 249 1.72 10.19 -15.93
C ALA A 249 1.96 9.97 -17.43
N ASP A 250 2.63 8.90 -17.81
CA ASP A 250 2.85 8.56 -19.22
C ASP A 250 1.55 8.07 -19.89
N ALA A 251 0.62 7.51 -19.11
CA ALA A 251 -0.75 7.22 -19.53
C ALA A 251 -1.70 7.29 -18.31
N ILE A 252 -2.98 7.53 -18.59
CA ILE A 252 -4.07 7.51 -17.61
C ILE A 252 -5.10 6.51 -18.08
N ILE A 253 -5.53 5.62 -17.19
CA ILE A 253 -6.59 4.64 -17.45
C ILE A 253 -7.67 4.75 -16.36
N ASN A 254 -8.91 4.46 -16.71
CA ASN A 254 -10.03 4.49 -15.77
C ASN A 254 -10.34 3.10 -15.19
N HIS A 255 -9.96 2.04 -15.89
CA HIS A 255 -10.13 0.67 -15.47
C HIS A 255 -8.84 -0.11 -15.68
N ILE A 256 -8.54 -1.03 -14.79
CA ILE A 256 -7.32 -1.85 -14.89
C ILE A 256 -7.28 -2.69 -16.19
N LYS A 257 -8.43 -3.06 -16.74
CA LYS A 257 -8.55 -3.77 -18.01
C LYS A 257 -8.09 -2.97 -19.24
N ASP A 258 -7.94 -1.64 -19.11
CA ASP A 258 -7.44 -0.78 -20.17
C ASP A 258 -5.90 -0.77 -20.26
N LEU A 259 -5.22 -1.37 -19.26
CA LEU A 259 -3.77 -1.41 -19.16
C LEU A 259 -3.05 -1.96 -20.41
N PRO A 260 -3.50 -3.04 -21.08
CA PRO A 260 -2.82 -3.52 -22.27
C PRO A 260 -2.74 -2.48 -23.40
N ALA A 261 -3.80 -1.71 -23.63
CA ALA A 261 -3.80 -0.65 -24.64
C ALA A 261 -2.84 0.50 -24.26
N ALA A 262 -2.80 0.87 -22.97
CA ALA A 262 -1.88 1.88 -22.49
C ALA A 262 -0.40 1.43 -22.64
N LEU A 263 -0.07 0.18 -22.32
CA LEU A 263 1.28 -0.37 -22.50
C LEU A 263 1.73 -0.38 -23.95
N LEU A 264 0.84 -0.69 -24.89
CA LEU A 264 1.14 -0.62 -26.34
C LEU A 264 1.50 0.80 -26.77
N SER A 265 0.80 1.82 -26.28
CA SER A 265 1.10 3.22 -26.59
C SER A 265 2.47 3.68 -26.05
N LEU A 266 2.93 3.12 -24.96
CA LEU A 266 4.24 3.43 -24.35
C LEU A 266 5.41 2.73 -25.07
N SER A 267 5.14 1.70 -25.87
CA SER A 267 6.14 0.92 -26.58
C SER A 267 6.43 1.45 -27.99
N SER A 268 5.63 2.39 -28.46
CA SER A 268 5.77 3.07 -29.78
C SER A 268 6.82 4.17 -29.68
#